data_d4e649bd9f5327d4f3d7ceac3ea03e74
#
_entry.id   d4e649bd9f5327d4f3d7ceac3ea03e74
#
_cell.length_a   1.000
_cell.length_b   1.000
_cell.length_c   1.000
_cell.angle_alpha   90.00
_cell.angle_beta   90.00
_cell.angle_gamma   90.00
#
_symmetry.space_group_name_H-M   'P 1'
#
loop_
_entity.id
_entity.type
_entity.pdbx_description
1 polymer ?
#
loop_
_entity_poly.entity_id
_entity_poly.type
_entity_poly.pdbx_seq_one_letter_code
_entity_poly.pdbx_strand_id
1 'polypeptide(L)'
;MPVGGFAHVTMFRDGTSIFSGHLHDSGATSFNTACVCAVKDAKNNAYLFQHAGNVAGTFGSGSRDDDWNLSGPPNASVVANWADLLHATATFQSAATLDLGGLIDRTLAGIGVVASVIGVIVSGSGGKSGGGARQ
;
A
#
# COMPACT_ATOMS: atom_id res chain seq x y z
N MET A 1 -8.76 -16.34 5.68
CA MET A 1 -8.55 -15.30 6.66
C MET A 1 -9.73 -14.36 6.66
N PRO A 2 -10.24 -13.95 7.82
CA PRO A 2 -11.43 -13.11 7.87
C PRO A 2 -11.22 -11.63 7.56
N VAL A 3 -10.03 -11.24 7.18
CA VAL A 3 -9.74 -9.86 6.79
C VAL A 3 -9.59 -9.80 5.28
N GLY A 4 -10.34 -8.92 4.64
CA GLY A 4 -10.29 -8.74 3.21
C GLY A 4 -10.50 -7.30 2.83
N GLY A 5 -10.29 -6.98 1.57
CA GLY A 5 -10.48 -5.62 1.08
C GLY A 5 -9.81 -5.37 -0.25
N PHE A 6 -9.45 -4.10 -0.47
CA PHE A 6 -8.86 -3.68 -1.73
C PHE A 6 -7.95 -2.47 -1.51
N ALA A 7 -7.12 -2.21 -2.51
CA ALA A 7 -6.27 -1.02 -2.51
C ALA A 7 -6.14 -0.47 -3.92
N HIS A 8 -5.91 0.83 -4.00
CA HIS A 8 -5.71 1.55 -5.25
C HIS A 8 -4.51 2.46 -5.14
N VAL A 9 -3.72 2.51 -6.19
CA VAL A 9 -2.64 3.47 -6.34
C VAL A 9 -2.93 4.32 -7.57
N THR A 10 -2.86 5.63 -7.41
CA THR A 10 -2.94 6.56 -8.52
C THR A 10 -1.65 7.37 -8.53
N MET A 11 -0.97 7.41 -9.66
CA MET A 11 0.26 8.18 -9.82
C MET A 11 0.03 9.25 -10.86
N PHE A 12 0.62 10.42 -10.64
CA PHE A 12 0.42 11.58 -11.50
C PHE A 12 1.74 12.00 -12.14
N ARG A 13 1.61 12.64 -13.28
CA ARG A 13 2.78 13.08 -14.07
C ARG A 13 3.68 14.03 -13.29
N ASP A 14 3.13 14.79 -12.37
CA ASP A 14 3.92 15.74 -11.55
C ASP A 14 4.71 15.05 -10.44
N GLY A 15 4.60 13.73 -10.33
CA GLY A 15 5.31 12.94 -9.34
C GLY A 15 4.52 12.66 -8.07
N THR A 16 3.33 13.24 -7.92
CA THR A 16 2.49 12.96 -6.75
C THR A 16 1.79 11.63 -6.91
N SER A 17 1.34 11.07 -5.80
CA SER A 17 0.64 9.78 -5.78
C SER A 17 -0.40 9.76 -4.69
N ILE A 18 -1.42 8.94 -4.88
CA ILE A 18 -2.44 8.66 -3.87
C ILE A 18 -2.49 7.15 -3.69
N PHE A 19 -2.42 6.72 -2.43
CA PHE A 19 -2.59 5.32 -2.06
C PHE A 19 -3.78 5.21 -1.13
N SER A 20 -4.82 4.55 -1.58
CA SER A 20 -6.06 4.41 -0.81
C SER A 20 -6.47 2.96 -0.72
N GLY A 21 -7.28 2.63 0.26
CA GLY A 21 -7.77 1.29 0.38
C GLY A 21 -8.72 1.10 1.55
N HIS A 22 -9.12 -0.15 1.70
CA HIS A 22 -10.08 -0.56 2.70
C HIS A 22 -9.84 -2.01 3.06
N LEU A 23 -9.76 -2.29 4.35
CA LEU A 23 -9.74 -3.65 4.89
C LEU A 23 -10.88 -3.79 5.90
N HIS A 24 -11.47 -4.96 5.93
CA HIS A 24 -12.59 -5.26 6.82
C HIS A 24 -12.36 -6.59 7.51
N ASP A 25 -12.64 -6.62 8.82
CA ASP A 25 -12.57 -7.84 9.62
C ASP A 25 -13.99 -8.38 9.83
N SER A 26 -14.28 -9.54 9.25
CA SER A 26 -15.58 -10.20 9.41
C SER A 26 -15.57 -11.25 10.52
N GLY A 27 -14.45 -11.44 11.19
CA GLY A 27 -14.31 -12.47 12.21
C GLY A 27 -14.39 -11.94 13.64
N ALA A 28 -14.11 -12.81 14.59
CA ALA A 28 -14.18 -12.48 16.00
C ALA A 28 -12.90 -11.83 16.53
N THR A 29 -11.77 -12.15 15.94
CA THR A 29 -10.46 -11.71 16.42
C THR A 29 -10.10 -10.35 15.81
N SER A 30 -9.49 -9.50 16.62
CA SER A 30 -8.91 -8.24 16.14
C SER A 30 -7.52 -8.49 15.59
N PHE A 31 -7.13 -7.71 14.57
CA PHE A 31 -5.84 -7.85 13.92
C PHE A 31 -5.15 -6.51 13.75
N ASN A 32 -3.82 -6.53 13.87
CA ASN A 32 -3.00 -5.48 13.29
C ASN A 32 -2.81 -5.86 11.82
N THR A 33 -2.95 -4.90 10.93
CA THR A 33 -2.94 -5.17 9.50
C THR A 33 -1.84 -4.38 8.81
N ALA A 34 -1.40 -4.89 7.69
CA ALA A 34 -0.49 -4.19 6.80
C ALA A 34 -0.89 -4.45 5.37
N CYS A 35 -0.65 -3.48 4.52
CA CYS A 35 -0.91 -3.58 3.10
C CYS A 35 0.27 -2.98 2.35
N VAL A 36 0.77 -3.70 1.37
CA VAL A 36 1.83 -3.22 0.49
C VAL A 36 1.37 -3.38 -0.95
N CYS A 37 1.53 -2.32 -1.71
CA CYS A 37 1.33 -2.35 -3.15
C CYS A 37 2.66 -2.07 -3.83
N ALA A 38 3.00 -2.82 -4.85
CA ALA A 38 4.17 -2.58 -5.68
C ALA A 38 3.72 -2.28 -7.09
N VAL A 39 4.28 -1.23 -7.66
CA VAL A 39 4.08 -0.86 -9.06
C VAL A 39 5.42 -1.00 -9.75
N LYS A 40 5.45 -1.69 -10.89
CA LYS A 40 6.68 -1.92 -11.63
C LYS A 40 6.56 -1.28 -13.01
N ASP A 41 7.50 -0.42 -13.37
CA ASP A 41 7.51 0.23 -14.67
C ASP A 41 8.11 -0.66 -15.76
N ALA A 42 8.15 -0.16 -16.99
CA ALA A 42 8.64 -0.94 -18.13
C ALA A 42 10.13 -1.29 -18.04
N LYS A 43 10.88 -0.59 -17.20
CA LYS A 43 12.30 -0.88 -16.97
C LYS A 43 12.53 -1.76 -15.75
N ASN A 44 11.45 -2.31 -15.18
CA ASN A 44 11.48 -3.15 -14.00
C ASN A 44 11.92 -2.43 -12.72
N ASN A 45 11.71 -1.12 -12.64
CA ASN A 45 11.86 -0.39 -11.39
C ASN A 45 10.58 -0.54 -10.58
N ALA A 46 10.72 -0.88 -9.31
CA ALA A 46 9.58 -1.07 -8.42
C ALA A 46 9.41 0.13 -7.49
N TYR A 47 8.16 0.55 -7.35
CA TYR A 47 7.74 1.66 -6.49
C TYR A 47 6.81 1.08 -5.45
N LEU A 48 7.06 1.34 -4.17
CA LEU A 48 6.32 0.73 -3.09
C LEU A 48 5.38 1.73 -2.42
N PHE A 49 4.22 1.23 -2.01
CA PHE A 49 3.21 1.97 -1.27
C PHE A 49 2.80 1.10 -0.10
N GLN A 50 2.77 1.66 1.09
CA GLN A 50 2.48 0.84 2.26
C GLN A 50 1.60 1.56 3.27
N HIS A 51 0.80 0.79 3.98
CA HIS A 51 -0.06 1.24 5.04
C HIS A 51 -0.12 0.18 6.13
N ALA A 52 -0.11 0.61 7.37
CA ALA A 52 -0.31 -0.27 8.51
C ALA A 52 -1.44 0.29 9.37
N GLY A 53 -2.28 -0.59 9.88
CA GLY A 53 -3.43 -0.19 10.68
C GLY A 53 -3.93 -1.34 11.54
N ASN A 54 -5.19 -1.28 11.90
CA ASN A 54 -5.82 -2.36 12.63
C ASN A 54 -7.31 -2.42 12.35
N VAL A 55 -7.87 -3.59 12.57
CA VAL A 55 -9.30 -3.83 12.46
C VAL A 55 -9.76 -4.60 13.70
N ALA A 56 -10.92 -4.25 14.22
CA ALA A 56 -11.47 -4.92 15.39
C ALA A 56 -12.40 -6.06 14.97
N GLY A 57 -12.30 -7.18 15.68
CA GLY A 57 -13.24 -8.27 15.52
C GLY A 57 -14.51 -8.07 16.34
N THR A 58 -15.35 -9.07 16.36
CA THR A 58 -16.65 -9.02 17.03
C THR A 58 -16.55 -8.62 18.49
N PHE A 59 -15.55 -9.09 19.20
CA PHE A 59 -15.41 -8.82 20.61
C PHE A 59 -14.40 -7.72 20.93
N GLY A 60 -13.83 -7.09 19.91
CA GLY A 60 -12.89 -5.99 20.11
C GLY A 60 -13.60 -4.65 20.19
N SER A 61 -12.89 -3.67 20.73
CA SER A 61 -13.35 -2.29 20.67
C SER A 61 -12.72 -1.62 19.45
N GLY A 62 -13.42 -0.74 18.82
CA GLY A 62 -12.92 -0.06 17.64
C GLY A 62 -13.62 -0.50 16.38
N SER A 63 -13.11 -0.04 15.26
CA SER A 63 -13.74 -0.28 13.96
C SER A 63 -13.33 -1.62 13.37
N ARG A 64 -14.28 -2.28 12.73
CA ARG A 64 -14.01 -3.48 11.93
C ARG A 64 -13.37 -3.12 10.60
N ASP A 65 -13.32 -1.83 10.29
CA ASP A 65 -12.85 -1.33 9.01
C ASP A 65 -11.61 -0.47 9.21
N ASP A 66 -10.68 -0.61 8.29
CA ASP A 66 -9.51 0.24 8.20
C ASP A 66 -9.52 0.86 6.80
N ASP A 67 -9.83 2.16 6.75
CA ASP A 67 -9.87 2.91 5.51
C ASP A 67 -8.72 3.89 5.49
N TRP A 68 -8.04 4.01 4.36
CA TRP A 68 -6.97 4.98 4.24
C TRP A 68 -6.98 5.69 2.90
N ASN A 69 -6.47 6.90 2.90
CA ASN A 69 -6.30 7.71 1.71
C ASN A 69 -5.07 8.58 1.94
N LEU A 70 -3.94 8.10 1.48
CA LEU A 70 -2.64 8.71 1.75
C LEU A 70 -2.11 9.37 0.48
N SER A 71 -1.54 10.56 0.63
CA SER A 71 -0.94 11.28 -0.47
C SER A 71 0.56 11.39 -0.24
N GLY A 72 1.32 11.26 -1.30
CA GLY A 72 2.77 11.46 -1.27
C GLY A 72 3.15 12.77 -1.92
N PRO A 73 4.23 13.39 -1.48
CA PRO A 73 4.77 14.57 -2.14
C PRO A 73 5.29 14.23 -3.54
N PRO A 74 5.58 15.21 -4.38
CA PRO A 74 6.17 14.92 -5.68
C PRO A 74 7.45 14.13 -5.54
N ASN A 75 7.58 13.08 -6.32
CA ASN A 75 8.73 12.19 -6.30
C ASN A 75 9.49 12.29 -7.61
N ALA A 76 10.77 12.60 -7.53
CA ALA A 76 11.57 12.84 -8.73
C ALA A 76 11.70 11.58 -9.60
N SER A 77 11.75 10.41 -8.99
CA SER A 77 11.85 9.16 -9.76
C SER A 77 10.58 8.87 -10.54
N VAL A 78 9.42 9.20 -9.98
CA VAL A 78 8.14 9.07 -10.69
C VAL A 78 8.14 9.98 -11.91
N VAL A 79 8.56 11.23 -11.75
CA VAL A 79 8.64 12.17 -12.86
C VAL A 79 9.62 11.65 -13.92
N ALA A 80 10.80 11.24 -13.50
CA ALA A 80 11.86 10.81 -14.43
C ALA A 80 11.47 9.56 -15.23
N ASN A 81 10.68 8.68 -14.63
CA ASN A 81 10.31 7.41 -15.26
C ASN A 81 8.86 7.38 -15.75
N TRP A 82 8.27 8.53 -15.93
CA TRP A 82 6.84 8.61 -16.25
C TRP A 82 6.46 7.82 -17.50
N ALA A 83 7.27 7.92 -18.55
CA ALA A 83 6.99 7.19 -19.79
C ALA A 83 6.94 5.67 -19.55
N ASP A 84 7.83 5.16 -18.71
CA ASP A 84 7.86 3.73 -18.39
C ASP A 84 6.70 3.33 -17.47
N LEU A 85 6.24 4.25 -16.64
CA LEU A 85 5.10 4.01 -15.76
C LEU A 85 3.77 3.92 -16.50
N LEU A 86 3.69 4.44 -17.73
CA LEU A 86 2.50 4.28 -18.55
C LEU A 86 2.25 2.82 -18.95
N HIS A 87 3.24 1.96 -18.80
CA HIS A 87 3.14 0.53 -19.10
C HIS A 87 3.38 -0.30 -17.82
N ALA A 88 2.99 0.23 -16.69
CA ALA A 88 3.26 -0.40 -15.41
C ALA A 88 2.34 -1.58 -15.13
N THR A 89 2.85 -2.49 -14.32
CA THR A 89 2.06 -3.54 -13.70
C THR A 89 2.06 -3.32 -12.19
N ALA A 90 1.07 -3.85 -11.51
CA ALA A 90 0.96 -3.67 -10.07
C ALA A 90 0.51 -4.96 -9.40
N THR A 91 0.93 -5.13 -8.15
CA THR A 91 0.44 -6.19 -7.29
C THR A 91 0.25 -5.66 -5.89
N PHE A 92 -0.55 -6.37 -5.10
CA PHE A 92 -1.00 -5.93 -3.80
C PHE A 92 -1.02 -7.14 -2.87
N GLN A 93 -0.49 -6.95 -1.69
CA GLN A 93 -0.53 -7.96 -0.63
C GLN A 93 -0.98 -7.32 0.66
N SER A 94 -1.80 -8.03 1.42
CA SER A 94 -2.15 -7.62 2.76
C SER A 94 -1.89 -8.76 3.73
N ALA A 95 -1.69 -8.42 4.98
CA ALA A 95 -1.43 -9.41 6.00
C ALA A 95 -1.90 -8.91 7.36
N ALA A 96 -2.27 -9.85 8.22
CA ALA A 96 -2.63 -9.55 9.60
C ALA A 96 -1.37 -9.65 10.46
N THR A 97 -0.39 -8.84 10.15
CA THR A 97 0.92 -8.87 10.79
C THR A 97 1.59 -7.51 10.73
N LEU A 98 2.53 -7.28 11.64
CA LEU A 98 3.36 -6.10 11.63
C LEU A 98 4.70 -6.33 10.91
N ASP A 99 4.92 -7.51 10.34
CA ASP A 99 6.14 -7.78 9.60
C ASP A 99 6.08 -7.16 8.21
N LEU A 100 6.30 -5.85 8.14
CA LEU A 100 6.29 -5.14 6.87
C LEU A 100 7.43 -5.57 5.96
N GLY A 101 8.60 -5.87 6.51
CA GLY A 101 9.73 -6.33 5.69
C GLY A 101 9.41 -7.60 4.95
N GLY A 102 8.86 -8.58 5.64
CA GLY A 102 8.46 -9.82 5.00
C GLY A 102 7.34 -9.62 3.99
N LEU A 103 6.41 -8.73 4.29
CA LEU A 103 5.31 -8.43 3.37
C LEU A 103 5.83 -7.74 2.09
N ILE A 104 6.77 -6.82 2.22
CA ILE A 104 7.41 -6.18 1.08
C ILE A 104 8.10 -7.23 0.21
N ASP A 105 8.84 -8.14 0.81
CA ASP A 105 9.54 -9.19 0.07
C ASP A 105 8.56 -10.07 -0.70
N ARG A 106 7.44 -10.44 -0.09
CA ARG A 106 6.42 -11.23 -0.77
C ARG A 106 5.76 -10.47 -1.92
N THR A 107 5.54 -9.18 -1.72
CA THR A 107 4.94 -8.32 -2.76
C THR A 107 5.89 -8.19 -3.95
N LEU A 108 7.17 -7.97 -3.70
CA LEU A 108 8.17 -7.88 -4.76
C LEU A 108 8.33 -9.21 -5.48
N ALA A 109 8.28 -10.32 -4.77
CA ALA A 109 8.32 -11.63 -5.40
C ALA A 109 7.12 -11.84 -6.31
N GLY A 110 5.96 -11.35 -5.92
CA GLY A 110 4.73 -11.48 -6.71
C GLY A 110 4.71 -10.67 -7.98
N ILE A 111 5.45 -9.57 -8.04
CA ILE A 111 5.41 -8.71 -9.22
C ILE A 111 6.40 -9.13 -10.32
N GLY A 112 7.25 -10.09 -10.02
CA GLY A 112 8.19 -10.63 -11.00
C GLY A 112 9.56 -9.99 -10.93
N VAL A 113 10.27 -9.99 -12.06
CA VAL A 113 11.64 -9.49 -12.09
C VAL A 113 11.68 -8.00 -11.76
N VAL A 114 12.52 -7.63 -10.80
CA VAL A 114 12.72 -6.25 -10.40
C VAL A 114 14.21 -5.92 -10.54
N ALA A 115 14.52 -4.93 -11.36
CA ALA A 115 15.89 -4.49 -11.56
C ALA A 115 16.34 -3.55 -10.44
N SER A 116 15.42 -2.72 -9.97
CA SER A 116 15.75 -1.74 -8.94
C SER A 116 14.49 -1.42 -8.12
N VAL A 117 14.63 -1.26 -6.82
CA VAL A 117 13.56 -0.77 -5.96
C VAL A 117 13.81 0.71 -5.75
N ILE A 118 12.91 1.53 -6.28
CA ILE A 118 13.03 2.98 -6.15
C ILE A 118 12.85 3.40 -4.68
N GLY A 119 11.98 2.68 -3.99
CA GLY A 119 11.75 2.94 -2.58
C GLY A 119 10.27 3.02 -2.24
N VAL A 120 9.99 3.43 -1.03
CA VAL A 120 8.62 3.60 -0.56
C VAL A 120 8.17 5.01 -0.92
N ILE A 121 7.20 5.11 -1.81
CA ILE A 121 6.70 6.39 -2.33
C ILE A 121 5.68 7.00 -1.36
N VAL A 122 4.82 6.16 -0.82
CA VAL A 122 3.80 6.58 0.16
C VAL A 122 3.79 5.59 1.29
N SER A 123 3.84 6.09 2.51
CA SER A 123 3.78 5.25 3.70
C SER A 123 2.91 5.94 4.74
N GLY A 124 2.10 5.17 5.44
CA GLY A 124 1.29 5.70 6.52
C GLY A 124 0.82 4.63 7.47
N SER A 125 0.28 5.06 8.59
CA SER A 125 -0.26 4.17 9.59
C SER A 125 -1.41 4.85 10.31
N GLY A 126 -2.10 4.10 11.13
CA GLY A 126 -3.14 4.68 11.94
C GLY A 126 -4.53 4.68 11.37
N GLY A 127 -4.80 4.08 10.35
CA GLY A 127 -6.13 3.89 9.85
C GLY A 127 -6.79 5.09 9.27
N LYS A 128 -7.66 5.78 9.94
CA LYS A 128 -8.46 6.74 9.34
C LYS A 128 -7.73 7.79 8.79
N SER A 129 -8.09 7.98 7.69
CA SER A 129 -7.44 8.82 7.09
C SER A 129 -7.28 10.11 7.27
N GLY A 130 -7.96 10.56 7.94
CA GLY A 130 -7.82 11.89 8.07
C GLY A 130 -6.43 12.25 8.24
N GLY A 131 -5.84 11.57 9.08
CA GLY A 131 -4.57 11.96 9.38
C GLY A 131 -3.64 11.85 8.29
N GLY A 132 -3.73 10.83 7.65
CA GLY A 132 -2.74 10.63 6.71
C GLY A 132 -2.66 11.63 5.68
N ALA A 133 -3.70 12.27 5.52
CA ALA A 133 -3.75 13.09 4.42
C ALA A 133 -2.65 14.02 4.36
N ARG A 134 -2.06 14.25 5.32
CA ARG A 134 -1.20 15.14 5.19
C ARG A 134 -0.03 14.66 5.03
N GLN A 135 0.34 14.19 4.85
CA GLN A 135 1.45 13.77 4.80
C GLN A 135 2.21 14.11 4.15
#